data_e1785eee401c9e490d958fdb7438a70d
#
_entry.id   e1785eee401c9e490d958fdb7438a70d
#
_cell.length_a   1.000
_cell.length_b   1.000
_cell.length_c   1.000
_cell.angle_alpha   90.00
_cell.angle_beta   90.00
_cell.angle_gamma   90.00
#
_symmetry.space_group_name_H-M   'P 1'
#
loop_
_entity.id
_entity.type
_entity.pdbx_description
1 polymer ?
#
loop_
_entity_poly.entity_id
_entity_poly.type
_entity_poly.pdbx_seq_one_letter_code
_entity_poly.pdbx_strand_id
1 'polypeptide(L)'
;MRYLVANRLVGETGSDQYVATKKTYVFADPRFEQPIRFFHAVSNRAFQALPDFLKETGYQNEPNRSAFQKGLGTELQLYPWLKQNPDMLKNFQAAMRLSKDANGVGVMSFDGAVSGDGVAFVDVGGNTGHQAAEVLAQHPKLAGRVIVQDRGEIVKSALEIKGIQWMEHDFFNAQPVKGKPFPNCNHFLF
;
A
#
# COMPACT_ATOMS: atom_id res chain seq x y z
N MET A 1 -15.48 -25.41 14.02
CA MET A 1 -14.52 -25.97 13.05
C MET A 1 -15.09 -26.07 11.63
N ARG A 2 -16.31 -26.56 11.38
CA ARG A 2 -16.91 -26.73 10.02
C ARG A 2 -16.85 -25.46 9.14
N TYR A 3 -17.06 -24.28 9.72
CA TYR A 3 -16.93 -23.01 8.99
C TYR A 3 -15.50 -22.79 8.46
N LEU A 4 -14.50 -23.12 9.27
CA LEU A 4 -13.08 -23.02 8.87
C LEU A 4 -12.74 -24.04 7.79
N VAL A 5 -13.33 -25.24 7.84
CA VAL A 5 -13.18 -26.27 6.81
C VAL A 5 -13.80 -25.81 5.50
N ALA A 6 -15.03 -25.28 5.54
CA ALA A 6 -15.73 -24.78 4.35
C ALA A 6 -14.94 -23.65 3.65
N ASN A 7 -14.21 -22.84 4.42
CA ASN A 7 -13.31 -21.80 3.88
C ASN A 7 -11.88 -22.29 3.59
N ARG A 8 -11.61 -23.59 3.72
CA ARG A 8 -10.29 -24.21 3.50
C ARG A 8 -9.18 -23.63 4.37
N LEU A 9 -9.54 -23.08 5.54
CA LEU A 9 -8.59 -22.61 6.54
C LEU A 9 -7.98 -23.75 7.31
N VAL A 10 -8.74 -24.84 7.52
CA VAL A 10 -8.27 -26.13 8.02
C VAL A 10 -8.81 -27.22 7.09
N GLY A 11 -8.13 -28.37 7.04
CA GLY A 11 -8.62 -29.56 6.38
C GLY A 11 -9.36 -30.47 7.36
N GLU A 12 -10.32 -31.28 6.89
CA GLU A 12 -10.98 -32.33 7.64
C GLU A 12 -10.59 -33.68 7.01
N THR A 13 -10.08 -34.61 7.82
CA THR A 13 -9.58 -35.92 7.39
C THR A 13 -10.46 -37.07 7.86
N GLY A 14 -11.40 -36.78 8.75
CA GLY A 14 -12.35 -37.72 9.31
C GLY A 14 -13.32 -37.01 10.27
N SER A 15 -14.26 -37.73 10.86
CA SER A 15 -15.20 -37.11 11.80
C SER A 15 -14.45 -36.43 12.96
N ASP A 16 -14.59 -35.09 13.07
CA ASP A 16 -13.93 -34.23 14.04
C ASP A 16 -12.38 -34.32 14.05
N GLN A 17 -11.78 -34.77 12.95
CA GLN A 17 -10.33 -34.80 12.75
C GLN A 17 -9.89 -33.70 11.81
N TYR A 18 -9.01 -32.81 12.26
CA TYR A 18 -8.63 -31.62 11.51
C TYR A 18 -7.13 -31.56 11.32
N VAL A 19 -6.70 -31.03 10.17
CA VAL A 19 -5.29 -30.82 9.83
C VAL A 19 -5.06 -29.40 9.38
N ALA A 20 -3.84 -28.92 9.57
CA ALA A 20 -3.39 -27.63 9.06
C ALA A 20 -3.29 -27.64 7.53
N THR A 21 -3.74 -26.59 6.88
CA THR A 21 -3.53 -26.32 5.46
C THR A 21 -2.47 -25.24 5.28
N LYS A 22 -2.07 -24.97 4.04
CA LYS A 22 -1.20 -23.81 3.74
C LYS A 22 -1.78 -22.49 4.29
N LYS A 23 -3.11 -22.30 4.21
CA LYS A 23 -3.77 -21.12 4.78
C LYS A 23 -3.68 -21.07 6.30
N THR A 24 -3.78 -22.22 7.00
CA THR A 24 -3.60 -22.27 8.45
C THR A 24 -2.26 -21.66 8.87
N TYR A 25 -1.18 -22.06 8.21
CA TYR A 25 0.16 -21.54 8.52
C TYR A 25 0.30 -20.06 8.23
N VAL A 26 -0.30 -19.55 7.13
CA VAL A 26 -0.31 -18.12 6.83
C VAL A 26 -1.02 -17.34 7.93
N PHE A 27 -2.23 -17.77 8.32
CA PHE A 27 -3.00 -17.06 9.37
C PHE A 27 -2.42 -17.23 10.78
N ALA A 28 -1.64 -18.28 11.02
CA ALA A 28 -0.93 -18.47 12.29
C ALA A 28 0.39 -17.70 12.37
N ASP A 29 0.86 -17.11 11.27
CA ASP A 29 2.07 -16.29 11.26
C ASP A 29 1.85 -15.00 12.06
N PRO A 30 2.67 -14.73 13.09
CA PRO A 30 2.52 -13.54 13.93
C PRO A 30 2.54 -12.21 13.18
N ARG A 31 3.13 -12.16 11.99
CA ARG A 31 3.16 -10.95 11.15
C ARG A 31 1.77 -10.49 10.72
N PHE A 32 0.78 -11.39 10.65
CA PHE A 32 -0.59 -11.06 10.26
C PHE A 32 -1.47 -10.61 11.43
N GLU A 33 -1.06 -10.81 12.68
CA GLU A 33 -1.91 -10.48 13.84
C GLU A 33 -2.29 -8.99 13.87
N GLN A 34 -1.32 -8.09 13.82
CA GLN A 34 -1.56 -6.66 13.88
C GLN A 34 -2.32 -6.12 12.65
N PRO A 35 -1.99 -6.50 11.41
CA PRO A 35 -2.79 -6.18 10.23
C PRO A 35 -4.24 -6.63 10.35
N ILE A 36 -4.50 -7.87 10.78
CA ILE A 36 -5.87 -8.38 10.96
C ILE A 36 -6.62 -7.57 12.01
N ARG A 37 -5.99 -7.22 13.13
CA ARG A 37 -6.59 -6.36 14.16
C ARG A 37 -6.97 -4.99 13.58
N PHE A 38 -6.10 -4.38 12.78
CA PHE A 38 -6.40 -3.11 12.12
C PHE A 38 -7.58 -3.24 11.14
N PHE A 39 -7.55 -4.21 10.25
CA PHE A 39 -8.62 -4.41 9.27
C PHE A 39 -9.96 -4.70 9.95
N HIS A 40 -9.97 -5.50 11.01
CA HIS A 40 -11.19 -5.79 11.74
C HIS A 40 -11.73 -4.58 12.52
N ALA A 41 -10.88 -3.88 13.25
CA ALA A 41 -11.30 -2.78 14.14
C ALA A 41 -11.61 -1.49 13.36
N VAL A 42 -10.96 -1.24 12.23
CA VAL A 42 -11.02 0.02 11.49
C VAL A 42 -11.66 -0.17 10.12
N SER A 43 -11.00 -0.90 9.23
CA SER A 43 -11.46 -1.00 7.83
C SER A 43 -12.83 -1.65 7.71
N ASN A 44 -13.12 -2.70 8.48
CA ASN A 44 -14.41 -3.38 8.45
C ASN A 44 -15.56 -2.44 8.86
N ARG A 45 -15.36 -1.60 9.88
CA ARG A 45 -16.37 -0.60 10.29
C ARG A 45 -16.62 0.44 9.20
N ALA A 46 -15.57 0.90 8.53
CA ALA A 46 -15.69 1.82 7.40
C ALA A 46 -16.45 1.19 6.23
N PHE A 47 -16.15 -0.07 5.89
CA PHE A 47 -16.86 -0.81 4.85
C PHE A 47 -18.33 -1.06 5.19
N GLN A 48 -18.66 -1.37 6.44
CA GLN A 48 -20.04 -1.54 6.88
C GLN A 48 -20.83 -0.22 6.80
N ALA A 49 -20.21 0.91 7.07
CA ALA A 49 -20.84 2.22 6.96
C ALA A 49 -20.92 2.76 5.51
N LEU A 50 -20.16 2.19 4.58
CA LEU A 50 -20.04 2.70 3.22
C LEU A 50 -21.36 2.78 2.45
N PRO A 51 -22.25 1.77 2.46
CA PRO A 51 -23.51 1.83 1.72
C PRO A 51 -24.38 3.02 2.15
N ASP A 52 -24.54 3.22 3.47
CA ASP A 52 -25.32 4.31 4.02
C ASP A 52 -24.66 5.66 3.75
N PHE A 53 -23.34 5.73 3.87
CA PHE A 53 -22.57 6.93 3.56
C PHE A 53 -22.77 7.36 2.10
N LEU A 54 -22.66 6.42 1.16
CA LEU A 54 -22.85 6.70 -0.27
C LEU A 54 -24.29 7.16 -0.58
N LYS A 55 -25.30 6.55 0.07
CA LYS A 55 -26.69 6.97 -0.08
C LYS A 55 -26.91 8.38 0.45
N GLU A 56 -26.36 8.72 1.61
CA GLU A 56 -26.49 10.06 2.22
C GLU A 56 -25.82 11.15 1.37
N THR A 57 -24.69 10.85 0.75
CA THR A 57 -23.94 11.81 -0.07
C THR A 57 -24.40 11.84 -1.53
N GLY A 58 -25.37 11.03 -1.91
CA GLY A 58 -25.82 10.89 -3.30
C GLY A 58 -24.68 10.45 -4.24
N TYR A 59 -23.72 9.65 -3.73
CA TYR A 59 -22.52 9.20 -4.45
C TYR A 59 -21.59 10.35 -4.87
N GLN A 60 -21.67 11.49 -4.19
CA GLN A 60 -20.80 12.62 -4.43
C GLN A 60 -19.52 12.51 -3.58
N ASN A 61 -18.44 13.11 -4.08
CA ASN A 61 -17.21 13.24 -3.31
C ASN A 61 -17.38 14.30 -2.21
N GLU A 62 -17.18 13.89 -0.98
CA GLU A 62 -17.25 14.75 0.20
C GLU A 62 -15.84 14.97 0.78
N PRO A 63 -15.18 16.12 0.51
CA PRO A 63 -13.76 16.29 0.85
C PRO A 63 -13.43 16.13 2.34
N ASN A 64 -14.40 16.46 3.22
CA ASN A 64 -14.21 16.48 4.68
C ASN A 64 -14.98 15.35 5.40
N ARG A 65 -15.67 14.50 4.68
CA ARG A 65 -16.45 13.38 5.21
C ARG A 65 -16.07 12.09 4.53
N SER A 66 -16.09 10.99 5.29
CA SER A 66 -15.74 9.67 4.76
C SER A 66 -16.50 8.56 5.47
N ALA A 67 -16.62 7.41 4.81
CA ALA A 67 -17.17 6.20 5.43
C ALA A 67 -16.36 5.76 6.66
N PHE A 68 -15.07 6.08 6.73
CA PHE A 68 -14.24 5.87 7.91
C PHE A 68 -14.77 6.66 9.11
N GLN A 69 -14.98 7.97 8.94
CA GLN A 69 -15.50 8.82 10.02
C GLN A 69 -16.88 8.34 10.48
N LYS A 70 -17.77 8.03 9.55
CA LYS A 70 -19.09 7.48 9.84
C LYS A 70 -19.01 6.15 10.59
N GLY A 71 -18.20 5.22 10.11
CA GLY A 71 -18.09 3.87 10.68
C GLY A 71 -17.43 3.82 12.06
N LEU A 72 -16.54 4.78 12.35
CA LEU A 72 -15.87 4.87 13.65
C LEU A 72 -16.50 5.88 14.60
N GLY A 73 -17.50 6.65 14.15
CA GLY A 73 -18.14 7.69 14.97
C GLY A 73 -17.19 8.82 15.35
N THR A 74 -16.35 9.29 14.43
CA THR A 74 -15.32 10.31 14.66
C THR A 74 -15.38 11.41 13.61
N GLU A 75 -15.04 12.63 13.99
CA GLU A 75 -14.85 13.75 13.04
C GLU A 75 -13.44 13.79 12.46
N LEU A 76 -12.51 13.00 13.00
CA LEU A 76 -11.13 13.01 12.57
C LEU A 76 -10.93 12.22 11.28
N GLN A 77 -10.07 12.72 10.41
CA GLN A 77 -9.50 11.93 9.31
C GLN A 77 -8.58 10.83 9.84
N LEU A 78 -8.26 9.83 9.00
CA LEU A 78 -7.52 8.63 9.39
C LEU A 78 -6.21 8.93 10.15
N TYR A 79 -5.34 9.77 9.61
CA TYR A 79 -4.03 10.02 10.24
C TYR A 79 -4.12 10.79 11.57
N PRO A 80 -4.91 11.86 11.70
CA PRO A 80 -5.17 12.48 13.01
C PRO A 80 -5.78 11.51 14.01
N TRP A 81 -6.70 10.65 13.58
CA TRP A 81 -7.31 9.64 14.44
C TRP A 81 -6.28 8.60 14.92
N LEU A 82 -5.42 8.11 14.01
CA LEU A 82 -4.35 7.17 14.35
C LEU A 82 -3.37 7.76 15.39
N LYS A 83 -3.06 9.06 15.29
CA LYS A 83 -2.20 9.74 16.29
C LYS A 83 -2.80 9.72 17.69
N GLN A 84 -4.13 9.74 17.81
CA GLN A 84 -4.84 9.64 19.09
C GLN A 84 -5.07 8.20 19.53
N ASN A 85 -4.79 7.21 18.67
CA ASN A 85 -4.99 5.79 18.93
C ASN A 85 -3.69 5.01 18.66
N PRO A 86 -2.69 5.06 19.57
CA PRO A 86 -1.34 4.53 19.35
C PRO A 86 -1.32 3.02 18.99
N ASP A 87 -2.20 2.23 19.60
CA ASP A 87 -2.29 0.79 19.29
C ASP A 87 -2.76 0.56 17.86
N MET A 88 -3.72 1.35 17.40
CA MET A 88 -4.20 1.28 16.03
C MET A 88 -3.17 1.82 15.03
N LEU A 89 -2.40 2.85 15.41
CA LEU A 89 -1.27 3.31 14.62
C LEU A 89 -0.21 2.20 14.43
N LYS A 90 0.12 1.49 15.50
CA LYS A 90 1.05 0.34 15.44
C LYS A 90 0.52 -0.76 14.50
N ASN A 91 -0.77 -1.09 14.63
CA ASN A 91 -1.43 -2.09 13.78
C ASN A 91 -1.48 -1.65 12.31
N PHE A 92 -1.79 -0.37 12.05
CA PHE A 92 -1.76 0.23 10.72
C PHE A 92 -0.36 0.16 10.09
N GLN A 93 0.68 0.54 10.85
CA GLN A 93 2.06 0.47 10.37
C GLN A 93 2.48 -0.97 10.04
N ALA A 94 2.03 -1.95 10.83
CA ALA A 94 2.28 -3.36 10.53
C ALA A 94 1.56 -3.81 9.24
N ALA A 95 0.31 -3.36 9.02
CA ALA A 95 -0.42 -3.62 7.78
C ALA A 95 0.30 -3.03 6.56
N MET A 96 0.81 -1.80 6.69
CA MET A 96 1.59 -1.17 5.62
C MET A 96 2.90 -1.89 5.32
N ARG A 97 3.60 -2.40 6.36
CA ARG A 97 4.82 -3.21 6.14
C ARG A 97 4.52 -4.52 5.42
N LEU A 98 3.44 -5.21 5.79
CA LEU A 98 3.04 -6.45 5.14
C LEU A 98 2.68 -6.23 3.66
N SER A 99 2.05 -5.09 3.36
CA SER A 99 1.74 -4.70 1.97
C SER A 99 2.99 -4.47 1.11
N LYS A 100 4.12 -4.07 1.73
CA LYS A 100 5.38 -3.88 1.00
C LYS A 100 5.94 -5.17 0.41
N ASP A 101 5.84 -6.27 1.15
CA ASP A 101 6.31 -7.59 0.68
C ASP A 101 5.50 -8.11 -0.53
N ALA A 102 4.30 -7.55 -0.75
CA ALA A 102 3.41 -7.87 -1.87
C ALA A 102 3.56 -6.91 -3.06
N ASN A 103 4.52 -5.98 -3.02
CA ASN A 103 4.69 -4.96 -4.04
C ASN A 103 5.07 -5.56 -5.39
N GLY A 104 4.40 -5.07 -6.44
CA GLY A 104 4.59 -5.52 -7.82
C GLY A 104 5.94 -5.19 -8.46
N VAL A 105 6.89 -4.59 -7.74
CA VAL A 105 8.24 -4.27 -8.26
C VAL A 105 8.94 -5.54 -8.76
N GLY A 106 8.81 -6.64 -8.04
CA GLY A 106 9.43 -7.93 -8.42
C GLY A 106 8.83 -8.58 -9.68
N VAL A 107 7.68 -8.12 -10.17
CA VAL A 107 7.04 -8.60 -11.40
C VAL A 107 7.18 -7.63 -12.57
N MET A 108 7.79 -6.45 -12.33
CA MET A 108 8.03 -5.46 -13.37
C MET A 108 9.27 -5.82 -14.19
N SER A 109 9.16 -5.81 -15.53
CA SER A 109 10.33 -5.93 -16.39
C SER A 109 10.90 -4.54 -16.68
N PHE A 110 12.18 -4.35 -16.37
CA PHE A 110 12.94 -3.14 -16.67
C PHE A 110 13.88 -3.30 -17.88
N ASP A 111 13.77 -4.39 -18.64
CA ASP A 111 14.70 -4.72 -19.74
C ASP A 111 14.82 -3.59 -20.76
N GLY A 112 13.68 -3.01 -21.19
CA GLY A 112 13.67 -1.87 -22.10
C GLY A 112 14.19 -0.57 -21.47
N ALA A 113 14.02 -0.41 -20.15
CA ALA A 113 14.47 0.77 -19.43
C ALA A 113 15.99 0.77 -19.19
N VAL A 114 16.60 -0.40 -19.00
CA VAL A 114 18.04 -0.55 -18.78
C VAL A 114 18.85 -0.05 -19.97
N SER A 115 18.35 -0.20 -21.19
CA SER A 115 19.04 0.18 -22.43
C SER A 115 18.86 1.64 -22.85
N GLY A 116 17.99 2.42 -22.19
CA GLY A 116 17.70 3.81 -22.54
C GLY A 116 18.46 4.82 -21.69
N ASP A 117 18.45 6.10 -22.09
CA ASP A 117 19.16 7.19 -21.40
C ASP A 117 18.24 8.08 -20.54
N GLY A 118 16.92 7.94 -20.64
CA GLY A 118 15.94 8.76 -19.94
C GLY A 118 15.60 8.24 -18.53
N VAL A 119 14.65 8.90 -17.86
CA VAL A 119 14.07 8.43 -16.60
C VAL A 119 13.50 7.03 -16.83
N ALA A 120 13.86 6.10 -15.96
CA ALA A 120 13.49 4.69 -16.04
C ALA A 120 12.30 4.35 -15.14
N PHE A 121 12.18 5.03 -13.99
CA PHE A 121 11.16 4.77 -13.00
C PHE A 121 10.78 6.05 -12.25
N VAL A 122 9.50 6.25 -12.04
CA VAL A 122 8.96 7.33 -11.21
C VAL A 122 8.03 6.74 -10.17
N ASP A 123 8.38 6.91 -8.91
CA ASP A 123 7.59 6.51 -7.75
C ASP A 123 6.78 7.73 -7.28
N VAL A 124 5.49 7.77 -7.62
CA VAL A 124 4.60 8.89 -7.32
C VAL A 124 3.96 8.68 -5.94
N GLY A 125 4.16 9.62 -5.01
CA GLY A 125 3.77 9.43 -3.61
C GLY A 125 4.69 8.42 -2.89
N GLY A 126 5.94 8.31 -3.33
CA GLY A 126 6.88 7.26 -2.90
C GLY A 126 7.36 7.37 -1.45
N ASN A 127 6.92 8.39 -0.71
CA ASN A 127 7.21 8.59 0.71
C ASN A 127 8.72 8.46 1.01
N THR A 128 9.14 7.42 1.75
CA THR A 128 10.56 7.20 2.11
C THR A 128 11.39 6.58 0.98
N GLY A 129 10.85 6.40 -0.22
CA GLY A 129 11.57 5.90 -1.40
C GLY A 129 11.94 4.41 -1.33
N HIS A 130 11.29 3.63 -0.48
CA HIS A 130 11.65 2.21 -0.29
C HIS A 130 11.41 1.36 -1.54
N GLN A 131 10.36 1.65 -2.34
CA GLN A 131 10.11 0.94 -3.60
C GLN A 131 11.17 1.29 -4.65
N ALA A 132 11.50 2.58 -4.74
CA ALA A 132 12.60 3.05 -5.59
C ALA A 132 13.95 2.41 -5.20
N ALA A 133 14.21 2.26 -3.90
CA ALA A 133 15.40 1.57 -3.40
C ALA A 133 15.41 0.09 -3.78
N GLU A 134 14.25 -0.59 -3.73
CA GLU A 134 14.11 -1.98 -4.15
C GLU A 134 14.36 -2.15 -5.66
N VAL A 135 13.82 -1.23 -6.49
CA VAL A 135 14.12 -1.20 -7.93
C VAL A 135 15.62 -1.08 -8.18
N LEU A 136 16.31 -0.18 -7.47
CA LEU A 136 17.76 -0.05 -7.61
C LEU A 136 18.54 -1.26 -7.11
N ALA A 137 18.08 -1.92 -6.05
CA ALA A 137 18.71 -3.14 -5.55
C ALA A 137 18.64 -4.28 -6.58
N GLN A 138 17.52 -4.40 -7.29
CA GLN A 138 17.32 -5.40 -8.34
C GLN A 138 17.97 -4.97 -9.69
N HIS A 139 17.99 -3.67 -9.97
CA HIS A 139 18.48 -3.09 -11.23
C HIS A 139 19.47 -1.94 -10.98
N PRO A 140 20.71 -2.20 -10.51
CA PRO A 140 21.69 -1.16 -10.17
C PRO A 140 22.06 -0.22 -11.33
N LYS A 141 21.89 -0.69 -12.58
CA LYS A 141 22.14 0.12 -13.79
C LYS A 141 21.17 1.29 -13.97
N LEU A 142 20.06 1.32 -13.21
CA LEU A 142 19.08 2.39 -13.23
C LEU A 142 19.45 3.56 -12.29
N ALA A 143 20.57 3.49 -11.58
CA ALA A 143 21.02 4.55 -10.68
C ALA A 143 21.11 5.90 -11.41
N GLY A 144 20.54 6.96 -10.79
CA GLY A 144 20.44 8.29 -11.39
C GLY A 144 19.26 8.47 -12.36
N ARG A 145 18.49 7.42 -12.62
CA ARG A 145 17.34 7.39 -13.53
C ARG A 145 16.02 7.00 -12.84
N VAL A 146 16.05 6.96 -11.52
CA VAL A 146 14.92 6.68 -10.63
C VAL A 146 14.57 7.96 -9.90
N ILE A 147 13.30 8.36 -9.98
CA ILE A 147 12.77 9.57 -9.35
C ILE A 147 11.71 9.14 -8.33
N VAL A 148 11.80 9.71 -7.13
CA VAL A 148 10.72 9.66 -6.13
C VAL A 148 10.05 11.01 -6.07
N GLN A 149 8.75 11.04 -6.28
CA GLN A 149 7.94 12.26 -6.19
C GLN A 149 7.06 12.19 -4.95
N ASP A 150 7.05 13.29 -4.18
CA ASP A 150 6.15 13.47 -3.04
C ASP A 150 6.00 14.96 -2.74
N ARG A 151 5.18 15.30 -1.74
CA ARG A 151 5.00 16.67 -1.28
C ARG A 151 6.32 17.23 -0.72
N GLY A 152 6.51 18.53 -0.84
CA GLY A 152 7.76 19.19 -0.45
C GLY A 152 8.21 18.92 1.00
N GLU A 153 7.27 18.75 1.94
CA GLU A 153 7.57 18.40 3.34
C GLU A 153 8.19 17.00 3.47
N ILE A 154 7.74 16.05 2.64
CA ILE A 154 8.28 14.68 2.61
C ILE A 154 9.66 14.69 1.96
N VAL A 155 9.78 15.33 0.79
CA VAL A 155 11.06 15.43 0.06
C VAL A 155 12.16 16.08 0.91
N LYS A 156 11.83 17.15 1.66
CA LYS A 156 12.78 17.82 2.58
C LYS A 156 13.23 16.97 3.76
N SER A 157 12.38 16.02 4.19
CA SER A 157 12.67 15.10 5.30
C SER A 157 13.22 13.75 4.83
N ALA A 158 13.30 13.52 3.52
CA ALA A 158 13.74 12.26 2.96
C ALA A 158 15.25 12.03 3.22
N LEU A 159 15.59 10.78 3.52
CA LEU A 159 16.98 10.38 3.61
C LEU A 159 17.58 10.29 2.20
N GLU A 160 18.82 10.71 2.04
CA GLU A 160 19.53 10.57 0.79
C GLU A 160 19.76 9.09 0.47
N ILE A 161 19.25 8.63 -0.67
CA ILE A 161 19.46 7.28 -1.17
C ILE A 161 20.25 7.41 -2.48
N LYS A 162 21.46 6.86 -2.49
CA LYS A 162 22.35 6.93 -3.65
C LYS A 162 21.67 6.38 -4.91
N GLY A 163 21.62 7.18 -5.96
CA GLY A 163 21.02 6.78 -7.24
C GLY A 163 19.53 7.09 -7.38
N ILE A 164 18.88 7.66 -6.35
CA ILE A 164 17.51 8.19 -6.40
C ILE A 164 17.57 9.71 -6.50
N GLN A 165 16.70 10.25 -7.35
CA GLN A 165 16.43 11.69 -7.42
C GLN A 165 15.12 11.98 -6.70
N TRP A 166 15.11 12.99 -5.83
CA TRP A 166 13.92 13.44 -5.12
C TRP A 166 13.31 14.65 -5.83
N MET A 167 12.01 14.62 -6.07
CA MET A 167 11.30 15.69 -6.78
C MET A 167 10.02 16.05 -6.01
N GLU A 168 9.90 17.32 -5.63
CA GLU A 168 8.64 17.84 -5.11
C GLU A 168 7.60 17.85 -6.23
N HIS A 169 6.47 17.18 -6.02
CA HIS A 169 5.37 17.14 -6.96
C HIS A 169 4.05 16.84 -6.26
N ASP A 170 3.04 17.65 -6.56
CA ASP A 170 1.65 17.37 -6.24
C ASP A 170 1.04 16.60 -7.42
N PHE A 171 0.70 15.33 -7.21
CA PHE A 171 0.19 14.45 -8.26
C PHE A 171 -1.20 14.84 -8.80
N PHE A 172 -1.90 15.80 -8.19
CA PHE A 172 -3.09 16.41 -8.78
C PHE A 172 -2.76 17.41 -9.88
N ASN A 173 -1.51 17.82 -10.01
CA ASN A 173 -1.01 18.63 -11.10
C ASN A 173 -0.49 17.76 -12.25
N ALA A 174 -0.32 18.38 -13.43
CA ALA A 174 0.23 17.68 -14.60
C ALA A 174 1.63 17.11 -14.31
N GLN A 175 1.85 15.82 -14.59
CA GLN A 175 3.12 15.13 -14.40
C GLN A 175 4.25 15.83 -15.16
N PRO A 176 5.29 16.37 -14.47
CA PRO A 176 6.39 17.08 -15.11
C PRO A 176 7.36 16.15 -15.85
N VAL A 177 7.52 14.91 -15.35
CA VAL A 177 8.39 13.94 -15.97
C VAL A 177 7.69 13.35 -17.20
N LYS A 178 8.21 13.67 -18.39
CA LYS A 178 7.71 13.14 -19.65
C LYS A 178 8.63 12.00 -20.08
N GLY A 179 8.14 10.77 -19.97
CA GLY A 179 8.80 9.60 -20.51
C GLY A 179 8.38 9.36 -21.98
N LYS A 180 9.27 8.80 -22.80
CA LYS A 180 8.81 8.12 -24.02
C LYS A 180 8.11 6.85 -23.56
N PRO A 181 6.87 6.57 -24.04
CA PRO A 181 6.24 5.29 -23.73
C PRO A 181 7.13 4.18 -24.30
N PHE A 182 7.75 3.40 -23.41
CA PHE A 182 8.34 2.14 -23.85
C PHE A 182 7.19 1.19 -24.22
N PRO A 183 7.28 0.44 -25.29
CA PRO A 183 6.18 -0.42 -25.76
C PRO A 183 5.69 -1.43 -24.72
N ASN A 184 6.42 -1.63 -23.63
CA ASN A 184 6.11 -2.58 -22.55
C ASN A 184 6.37 -2.04 -21.13
N CYS A 185 6.54 -0.73 -20.94
CA CYS A 185 6.88 -0.15 -19.65
C CYS A 185 6.20 1.20 -19.44
N ASN A 186 4.95 1.18 -18.98
CA ASN A 186 4.31 2.32 -18.31
C ASN A 186 4.41 2.09 -16.81
N HIS A 187 5.57 2.34 -16.21
CA HIS A 187 5.74 2.13 -14.77
C HIS A 187 5.64 3.46 -14.05
N PHE A 188 4.40 3.93 -13.90
CA PHE A 188 4.02 4.86 -12.86
C PHE A 188 3.38 4.02 -11.75
N LEU A 189 4.00 3.96 -10.57
CA LEU A 189 3.33 3.50 -9.37
C LEU A 189 2.61 4.70 -8.74
N PHE A 190 1.32 4.55 -8.53
CA PHE A 190 0.47 5.48 -7.77
C PHE A 190 0.29 4.94 -6.35
#